data_d04c90782b358f5193387477ae4e662c
#
_entry.id   d04c90782b358f5193387477ae4e662c
#
_cell.length_a   1.000
_cell.length_b   1.000
_cell.length_c   1.000
_cell.angle_alpha   90.00
_cell.angle_beta   90.00
_cell.angle_gamma   90.00
#
_symmetry.space_group_name_H-M   'P 1'
#
loop_
_entity.id
_entity.type
_entity.pdbx_description
1 polymer ?
#
loop_
_entity_poly.entity_id
_entity_poly.type
_entity_poly.pdbx_seq_one_letter_code
_entity_poly.pdbx_strand_id
1 'polypeptide(L)'
;MSALSAWREGIRRVNGAPLVLAGMYALTLLVALPLSIALRGMLEAQLNDSLVAGTLAESASYDWWQEFLAQASGLGTTFVPSVVGFGAVLDNLSGLLDNLPLATTITGATAAWLVIWSFLSGGVLDRYARRRPTRAPGFFAACGAHFWRFLRLGVIAFLVYWFLFGLVHGLLFEDFYLWATRDLTVERTGLAVRLLCYLAFGALLIWCNVVFDYARVRTVVEDRHSAFGALAAGARFVRRHPAALRLYLVNGAAFVLLALAYAIIAPGAPDGFAIWIAFAIGQLYILLRHYLKLLFYASQTAFFQSALAHVDYTAAPPVVWPDSPAAEAITNARV
;
A
#
# COMPACT_ATOMS: atom_id res chain seq x y z
N MET A 1 2.17 25.16 5.45
CA MET A 1 1.11 24.59 4.60
C MET A 1 0.15 23.77 5.47
N SER A 2 -1.18 23.84 5.26
CA SER A 2 -2.14 23.01 5.99
C SER A 2 -2.19 21.59 5.40
N ALA A 3 -2.73 20.61 6.16
CA ALA A 3 -2.89 19.24 5.65
C ALA A 3 -3.75 19.20 4.37
N LEU A 4 -4.84 19.97 4.33
CA LEU A 4 -5.74 20.01 3.17
C LEU A 4 -5.09 20.66 1.93
N SER A 5 -4.28 21.70 2.11
CA SER A 5 -3.55 22.32 0.99
C SER A 5 -2.46 21.39 0.45
N ALA A 6 -1.79 20.61 1.32
CA ALA A 6 -0.84 19.58 0.91
C ALA A 6 -1.53 18.43 0.15
N TRP A 7 -2.73 18.06 0.58
CA TRP A 7 -3.54 17.05 -0.09
C TRP A 7 -3.94 17.48 -1.51
N ARG A 8 -4.43 18.71 -1.66
CA ARG A 8 -4.75 19.29 -2.99
C ARG A 8 -3.53 19.38 -3.90
N GLU A 9 -2.37 19.76 -3.34
CA GLU A 9 -1.12 19.78 -4.08
C GLU A 9 -0.70 18.36 -4.49
N GLY A 10 -0.91 17.37 -3.63
CA GLY A 10 -0.71 15.94 -3.94
C GLY A 10 -1.53 15.50 -5.15
N ILE A 11 -2.83 15.85 -5.21
CA ILE A 11 -3.70 15.57 -6.36
C ILE A 11 -3.11 16.17 -7.64
N ARG A 12 -2.66 17.44 -7.60
CA ARG A 12 -2.03 18.07 -8.77
C ARG A 12 -0.79 17.33 -9.25
N ARG A 13 0.06 16.86 -8.31
CA ARG A 13 1.28 16.12 -8.64
C ARG A 13 0.98 14.75 -9.24
N VAL A 14 0.00 14.03 -8.73
CA VAL A 14 -0.42 12.74 -9.29
C VAL A 14 -0.98 12.93 -10.69
N ASN A 15 -1.89 13.89 -10.87
CA ASN A 15 -2.47 14.20 -12.18
C ASN A 15 -1.42 14.71 -13.19
N GLY A 16 -0.36 15.36 -12.72
CA GLY A 16 0.79 15.78 -13.53
C GLY A 16 1.75 14.64 -13.92
N ALA A 17 1.49 13.39 -13.50
CA ALA A 17 2.33 12.24 -13.79
C ALA A 17 1.49 10.97 -14.10
N PRO A 18 0.55 11.01 -15.07
CA PRO A 18 -0.37 9.90 -15.33
C PRO A 18 0.36 8.61 -15.75
N LEU A 19 1.52 8.72 -16.39
CA LEU A 19 2.32 7.55 -16.78
C LEU A 19 2.83 6.75 -15.58
N VAL A 20 3.03 7.37 -14.41
CA VAL A 20 3.39 6.64 -13.19
C VAL A 20 2.22 5.77 -12.73
N LEU A 21 1.01 6.31 -12.75
CA LEU A 21 -0.20 5.56 -12.42
C LEU A 21 -0.44 4.41 -13.41
N ALA A 22 -0.34 4.70 -14.70
CA ALA A 22 -0.50 3.70 -15.77
C ALA A 22 0.56 2.59 -15.66
N GLY A 23 1.82 2.94 -15.39
CA GLY A 23 2.90 1.97 -15.23
C GLY A 23 2.69 1.06 -14.00
N MET A 24 2.23 1.62 -12.88
CA MET A 24 1.88 0.82 -11.71
C MET A 24 0.71 -0.13 -11.95
N TYR A 25 -0.31 0.35 -12.64
CA TYR A 25 -1.45 -0.47 -13.02
C TYR A 25 -1.04 -1.60 -13.97
N ALA A 26 -0.27 -1.30 -15.01
CA ALA A 26 0.26 -2.29 -15.94
C ALA A 26 1.12 -3.37 -15.24
N LEU A 27 1.98 -2.96 -14.30
CA LEU A 27 2.78 -3.90 -13.52
C LEU A 27 1.89 -4.80 -12.64
N THR A 28 0.84 -4.25 -12.05
CA THR A 28 -0.10 -5.04 -11.25
C THR A 28 -0.82 -6.07 -12.13
N LEU A 29 -1.26 -5.68 -13.33
CA LEU A 29 -1.86 -6.61 -14.29
C LEU A 29 -0.86 -7.70 -14.71
N LEU A 30 0.39 -7.34 -14.98
CA LEU A 30 1.42 -8.29 -15.37
C LEU A 30 1.64 -9.39 -14.32
N VAL A 31 1.55 -9.04 -13.03
CA VAL A 31 1.68 -10.01 -11.93
C VAL A 31 0.37 -10.76 -11.66
N ALA A 32 -0.76 -10.05 -11.67
CA ALA A 32 -2.06 -10.63 -11.31
C ALA A 32 -2.64 -11.53 -12.38
N LEU A 33 -2.43 -11.22 -13.65
CA LEU A 33 -3.04 -11.95 -14.76
C LEU A 33 -2.61 -13.44 -14.84
N PRO A 34 -1.32 -13.78 -14.77
CA PRO A 34 -0.90 -15.19 -14.74
C PRO A 34 -1.46 -15.96 -13.54
N LEU A 35 -1.47 -15.31 -12.35
CA LEU A 35 -2.04 -15.91 -11.15
C LEU A 35 -3.53 -16.16 -11.27
N SER A 36 -4.26 -15.20 -11.85
CA SER A 36 -5.71 -15.34 -12.09
C SER A 36 -6.03 -16.44 -13.09
N ILE A 37 -5.25 -16.58 -14.16
CA ILE A 37 -5.41 -17.64 -15.15
C ILE A 37 -5.13 -19.02 -14.52
N ALA A 38 -4.08 -19.12 -13.71
CA ALA A 38 -3.75 -20.37 -13.02
C ALA A 38 -4.85 -20.78 -12.02
N LEU A 39 -5.35 -19.81 -11.22
CA LEU A 39 -6.46 -20.07 -10.30
C LEU A 39 -7.75 -20.48 -11.04
N ARG A 40 -8.06 -19.78 -12.12
CA ARG A 40 -9.20 -20.13 -12.98
C ARG A 40 -9.08 -21.58 -13.49
N GLY A 41 -7.94 -22.00 -13.99
CA GLY A 41 -7.71 -23.39 -14.44
C GLY A 41 -7.91 -24.42 -13.33
N MET A 42 -7.51 -24.11 -12.09
CA MET A 42 -7.76 -24.97 -10.93
C MET A 42 -9.26 -25.11 -10.62
N LEU A 43 -10.01 -23.99 -10.68
CA LEU A 43 -11.46 -24.00 -10.49
C LEU A 43 -12.19 -24.72 -11.60
N GLU A 44 -11.81 -24.50 -12.85
CA GLU A 44 -12.38 -25.20 -14.02
C GLU A 44 -12.15 -26.71 -13.93
N ALA A 45 -10.98 -27.17 -13.53
CA ALA A 45 -10.68 -28.59 -13.37
C ALA A 45 -11.56 -29.28 -12.31
N GLN A 46 -11.96 -28.54 -11.26
CA GLN A 46 -12.86 -29.05 -10.22
C GLN A 46 -14.35 -28.99 -10.60
N LEU A 47 -14.74 -28.02 -11.44
CA LEU A 47 -16.14 -27.75 -11.73
C LEU A 47 -16.66 -28.40 -13.02
N ASN A 48 -15.76 -28.75 -13.97
CA ASN A 48 -16.17 -29.25 -15.29
C ASN A 48 -17.09 -30.48 -15.26
N ASP A 49 -16.89 -31.36 -14.28
CA ASP A 49 -17.68 -32.60 -14.14
C ASP A 49 -18.61 -32.56 -12.92
N SER A 50 -18.75 -31.41 -12.27
CA SER A 50 -19.53 -31.27 -11.04
C SER A 50 -20.96 -30.85 -11.33
N LEU A 51 -21.94 -31.61 -10.79
CA LEU A 51 -23.35 -31.24 -10.82
C LEU A 51 -23.66 -29.96 -10.03
N VAL A 52 -22.74 -29.54 -9.17
CA VAL A 52 -22.87 -28.35 -8.33
C VAL A 52 -22.50 -27.07 -9.11
N ALA A 53 -21.90 -27.17 -10.30
CA ALA A 53 -21.46 -26.01 -11.09
C ALA A 53 -22.60 -25.00 -11.36
N GLY A 54 -23.81 -25.49 -11.65
CA GLY A 54 -24.99 -24.65 -11.87
C GLY A 54 -25.43 -23.89 -10.61
N THR A 55 -25.44 -24.56 -9.46
CA THR A 55 -25.85 -23.95 -8.19
C THR A 55 -24.80 -22.98 -7.66
N LEU A 56 -23.51 -23.21 -7.94
CA LEU A 56 -22.41 -22.31 -7.61
C LEU A 56 -22.43 -20.99 -8.39
N ALA A 57 -22.99 -21.00 -9.59
CA ALA A 57 -23.20 -19.79 -10.36
C ALA A 57 -24.26 -18.87 -9.74
N GLU A 58 -25.23 -19.43 -9.01
CA GLU A 58 -26.32 -18.68 -8.37
C GLU A 58 -26.02 -18.33 -6.91
N SER A 59 -25.31 -19.18 -6.18
CA SER A 59 -25.02 -18.98 -4.75
C SER A 59 -23.73 -19.65 -4.32
N ALA A 60 -23.03 -19.06 -3.34
CA ALA A 60 -21.87 -19.68 -2.73
C ALA A 60 -22.28 -20.94 -1.93
N SER A 61 -21.70 -22.10 -2.26
CA SER A 61 -21.85 -23.33 -1.49
C SER A 61 -20.67 -23.53 -0.56
N TYR A 62 -20.94 -23.56 0.73
CA TYR A 62 -19.91 -23.77 1.77
C TYR A 62 -19.33 -25.20 1.67
N ASP A 63 -20.18 -26.19 1.44
CA ASP A 63 -19.77 -27.60 1.36
C ASP A 63 -18.81 -27.83 0.18
N TRP A 64 -19.14 -27.32 -0.98
CA TRP A 64 -18.23 -27.39 -2.13
C TRP A 64 -16.91 -26.67 -1.86
N TRP A 65 -16.96 -25.51 -1.20
CA TRP A 65 -15.74 -24.77 -0.89
C TRP A 65 -14.84 -25.54 0.08
N GLN A 66 -15.40 -26.22 1.08
CA GLN A 66 -14.64 -27.09 1.97
C GLN A 66 -14.01 -28.27 1.22
N GLU A 67 -14.75 -28.90 0.32
CA GLU A 67 -14.25 -29.97 -0.55
C GLU A 67 -13.11 -29.48 -1.47
N PHE A 68 -13.29 -28.32 -2.09
CA PHE A 68 -12.24 -27.67 -2.88
C PHE A 68 -10.99 -27.42 -2.06
N LEU A 69 -11.10 -26.84 -0.88
CA LEU A 69 -9.96 -26.57 -0.01
C LEU A 69 -9.25 -27.83 0.46
N ALA A 70 -9.96 -28.92 0.71
CA ALA A 70 -9.37 -30.20 1.10
C ALA A 70 -8.46 -30.80 0.01
N GLN A 71 -8.74 -30.48 -1.25
CA GLN A 71 -7.98 -30.96 -2.41
C GLN A 71 -7.02 -29.88 -2.96
N ALA A 72 -7.25 -28.60 -2.66
CA ALA A 72 -6.48 -27.49 -3.19
C ALA A 72 -5.04 -27.51 -2.68
N SER A 73 -4.11 -27.16 -3.56
CA SER A 73 -2.70 -26.98 -3.23
C SER A 73 -2.17 -25.65 -3.80
N GLY A 74 -1.09 -25.15 -3.25
CA GLY A 74 -0.41 -23.95 -3.76
C GLY A 74 -1.34 -22.73 -3.85
N LEU A 75 -1.57 -22.22 -5.05
CA LEU A 75 -2.43 -21.04 -5.29
C LEU A 75 -3.91 -21.31 -4.99
N GLY A 76 -4.40 -22.53 -5.19
CA GLY A 76 -5.79 -22.89 -4.90
C GLY A 76 -6.20 -22.66 -3.45
N THR A 77 -5.27 -22.86 -2.50
CA THR A 77 -5.55 -22.62 -1.06
C THR A 77 -5.83 -21.16 -0.72
N THR A 78 -5.58 -20.25 -1.65
CA THR A 78 -5.83 -18.80 -1.48
C THR A 78 -7.22 -18.39 -1.91
N PHE A 79 -7.98 -19.30 -2.52
CA PHE A 79 -9.35 -19.02 -2.94
C PHE A 79 -10.28 -19.03 -1.73
N VAL A 80 -10.92 -17.88 -1.51
CA VAL A 80 -11.91 -17.68 -0.46
C VAL A 80 -13.19 -17.15 -1.11
N PRO A 81 -14.37 -17.65 -0.74
CA PRO A 81 -15.64 -17.18 -1.32
C PRO A 81 -15.90 -15.69 -1.14
N SER A 82 -15.27 -15.09 -0.11
CA SER A 82 -15.34 -13.66 0.19
C SER A 82 -14.42 -12.78 -0.66
N VAL A 83 -13.72 -13.33 -1.68
CA VAL A 83 -12.76 -12.56 -2.53
C VAL A 83 -13.44 -11.40 -3.26
N VAL A 84 -14.75 -11.44 -3.43
CA VAL A 84 -15.52 -10.44 -4.18
C VAL A 84 -16.45 -9.67 -3.25
N GLY A 85 -16.53 -8.35 -3.42
CA GLY A 85 -17.48 -7.48 -2.74
C GLY A 85 -17.13 -7.12 -1.29
N PHE A 86 -18.15 -6.94 -0.48
CA PHE A 86 -18.04 -6.49 0.91
C PHE A 86 -17.27 -7.49 1.80
N GLY A 87 -17.49 -8.78 1.60
CA GLY A 87 -16.81 -9.84 2.32
C GLY A 87 -15.29 -9.78 2.18
N ALA A 88 -14.77 -9.53 0.96
CA ALA A 88 -13.34 -9.42 0.72
C ALA A 88 -12.67 -8.28 1.50
N VAL A 89 -13.36 -7.15 1.65
CA VAL A 89 -12.84 -6.00 2.41
C VAL A 89 -12.77 -6.32 3.90
N LEU A 90 -13.82 -6.93 4.43
CA LEU A 90 -13.88 -7.30 5.86
C LEU A 90 -12.91 -8.43 6.20
N ASP A 91 -12.79 -9.44 5.35
CA ASP A 91 -11.89 -10.57 5.54
C ASP A 91 -10.42 -10.13 5.58
N ASN A 92 -10.02 -9.28 4.63
CA ASN A 92 -8.66 -8.71 4.64
C ASN A 92 -8.39 -7.83 5.86
N LEU A 93 -9.39 -7.07 6.33
CA LEU A 93 -9.25 -6.25 7.53
C LEU A 93 -9.16 -7.12 8.79
N SER A 94 -10.04 -8.11 8.91
CA SER A 94 -10.02 -9.07 10.02
C SER A 94 -8.71 -9.85 10.05
N GLY A 95 -8.29 -10.40 8.90
CA GLY A 95 -7.02 -11.12 8.80
C GLY A 95 -5.82 -10.30 9.25
N LEU A 96 -5.79 -9.01 8.91
CA LEU A 96 -4.75 -8.09 9.36
C LEU A 96 -4.83 -7.79 10.87
N LEU A 97 -6.02 -7.51 11.38
CA LEU A 97 -6.24 -7.13 12.78
C LEU A 97 -6.10 -8.30 13.75
N ASP A 98 -6.51 -9.50 13.32
CA ASP A 98 -6.44 -10.74 14.11
C ASP A 98 -5.14 -11.52 13.89
N ASN A 99 -4.18 -10.93 13.11
CA ASN A 99 -2.87 -11.52 12.82
C ASN A 99 -2.94 -12.95 12.25
N LEU A 100 -3.89 -13.17 11.33
CA LEU A 100 -4.06 -14.48 10.71
C LEU A 100 -2.87 -14.81 9.80
N PRO A 101 -2.38 -16.07 9.81
CA PRO A 101 -1.25 -16.48 8.98
C PRO A 101 -1.61 -16.41 7.49
N LEU A 102 -0.73 -15.79 6.71
CA LEU A 102 -0.87 -15.77 5.26
C LEU A 102 -0.43 -17.11 4.65
N ALA A 103 -1.14 -17.56 3.62
CA ALA A 103 -0.71 -18.72 2.83
C ALA A 103 0.70 -18.49 2.26
N THR A 104 1.51 -19.53 2.18
CA THR A 104 2.94 -19.45 1.76
C THR A 104 3.10 -18.83 0.37
N THR A 105 2.18 -19.14 -0.55
CA THR A 105 2.14 -18.55 -1.89
C THR A 105 1.90 -17.05 -1.88
N ILE A 106 0.99 -16.56 -1.02
CA ILE A 106 0.73 -15.12 -0.85
C ILE A 106 1.94 -14.45 -0.20
N THR A 107 2.57 -15.08 0.78
CA THR A 107 3.76 -14.56 1.45
C THR A 107 4.90 -14.34 0.45
N GLY A 108 5.17 -15.33 -0.43
CA GLY A 108 6.19 -15.22 -1.47
C GLY A 108 5.89 -14.10 -2.48
N ALA A 109 4.65 -14.05 -2.98
CA ALA A 109 4.21 -13.00 -3.91
C ALA A 109 4.29 -11.60 -3.27
N THR A 110 3.91 -11.48 -2.00
CA THR A 110 3.98 -10.22 -1.24
C THR A 110 5.44 -9.79 -1.06
N ALA A 111 6.34 -10.70 -0.70
CA ALA A 111 7.76 -10.40 -0.57
C ALA A 111 8.36 -9.90 -1.90
N ALA A 112 8.08 -10.59 -3.00
CA ALA A 112 8.51 -10.16 -4.34
C ALA A 112 7.94 -8.77 -4.70
N TRP A 113 6.66 -8.53 -4.42
CA TRP A 113 6.03 -7.23 -4.63
C TRP A 113 6.65 -6.12 -3.80
N LEU A 114 7.00 -6.37 -2.54
CA LEU A 114 7.67 -5.39 -1.67
C LEU A 114 9.05 -5.00 -2.18
N VAL A 115 9.80 -5.95 -2.76
CA VAL A 115 11.10 -5.66 -3.41
C VAL A 115 10.90 -4.78 -4.64
N ILE A 116 9.97 -5.15 -5.54
CA ILE A 116 9.60 -4.35 -6.71
C ILE A 116 9.16 -2.95 -6.29
N TRP A 117 8.30 -2.87 -5.26
CA TRP A 117 7.82 -1.59 -4.74
C TRP A 117 8.94 -0.74 -4.13
N SER A 118 9.89 -1.35 -3.43
CA SER A 118 11.08 -0.66 -2.90
C SER A 118 11.92 -0.05 -4.03
N PHE A 119 12.01 -0.71 -5.18
CA PHE A 119 12.66 -0.17 -6.37
C PHE A 119 11.87 0.99 -6.97
N LEU A 120 10.58 0.80 -7.27
CA LEU A 120 9.77 1.80 -7.96
C LEU A 120 9.52 3.06 -7.12
N SER A 121 9.37 2.92 -5.80
CA SER A 121 9.07 4.05 -4.91
C SER A 121 10.15 5.14 -4.93
N GLY A 122 11.41 4.78 -5.26
CA GLY A 122 12.49 5.74 -5.48
C GLY A 122 12.21 6.70 -6.62
N GLY A 123 11.88 6.17 -7.80
CA GLY A 123 11.53 6.97 -8.97
C GLY A 123 10.23 7.74 -8.79
N VAL A 124 9.24 7.15 -8.12
CA VAL A 124 7.96 7.82 -7.83
C VAL A 124 8.17 9.05 -6.95
N LEU A 125 8.89 8.89 -5.84
CA LEU A 125 9.18 10.01 -4.92
C LEU A 125 10.06 11.06 -5.57
N ASP A 126 11.09 10.67 -6.33
CA ASP A 126 11.95 11.59 -7.07
C ASP A 126 11.13 12.41 -8.09
N ARG A 127 10.23 11.76 -8.83
CA ARG A 127 9.33 12.43 -9.78
C ARG A 127 8.45 13.47 -9.09
N TYR A 128 7.87 13.15 -7.93
CA TYR A 128 7.04 14.09 -7.17
C TYR A 128 7.84 15.18 -6.48
N ALA A 129 9.06 14.89 -6.03
CA ALA A 129 9.94 15.87 -5.40
C ALA A 129 10.43 16.92 -6.40
N ARG A 130 10.87 16.49 -7.59
CA ARG A 130 11.43 17.39 -8.61
C ARG A 130 10.40 18.18 -9.40
N ARG A 131 9.14 17.73 -9.46
CA ARG A 131 8.03 18.32 -10.25
C ARG A 131 8.32 18.48 -11.76
N ARG A 132 9.31 17.77 -12.29
CA ARG A 132 9.70 17.83 -13.71
C ARG A 132 9.29 16.56 -14.43
N PRO A 133 8.83 16.63 -15.69
CA PRO A 133 8.64 15.46 -16.52
C PRO A 133 9.97 14.70 -16.62
N THR A 134 9.96 13.43 -16.28
CA THR A 134 11.12 12.54 -16.44
C THR A 134 10.79 11.51 -17.51
N ARG A 135 11.74 11.27 -18.43
CA ARG A 135 11.65 10.17 -19.39
C ARG A 135 11.90 8.85 -18.67
N ALA A 136 11.49 7.72 -19.27
CA ALA A 136 11.64 6.41 -18.68
C ALA A 136 13.09 6.10 -18.20
N PRO A 137 14.16 6.38 -18.96
CA PRO A 137 15.52 6.14 -18.47
C PRO A 137 15.85 6.91 -17.19
N GLY A 138 15.46 8.18 -17.09
CA GLY A 138 15.67 8.99 -15.89
C GLY A 138 14.85 8.51 -14.69
N PHE A 139 13.62 8.03 -14.92
CA PHE A 139 12.80 7.44 -13.87
C PHE A 139 13.45 6.17 -13.31
N PHE A 140 13.87 5.24 -14.17
CA PHE A 140 14.51 4.00 -13.71
C PHE A 140 15.90 4.22 -13.11
N ALA A 141 16.64 5.22 -13.58
CA ALA A 141 17.90 5.64 -12.94
C ALA A 141 17.67 6.12 -11.51
N ALA A 142 16.61 6.91 -11.24
CA ALA A 142 16.22 7.32 -9.90
C ALA A 142 15.76 6.13 -9.06
N CYS A 143 15.01 5.18 -9.64
CA CYS A 143 14.68 3.93 -8.96
C CYS A 143 15.93 3.20 -8.48
N GLY A 144 16.92 3.00 -9.33
CA GLY A 144 18.18 2.33 -9.00
C GLY A 144 19.01 3.07 -7.95
N ALA A 145 19.10 4.41 -8.05
CA ALA A 145 19.85 5.24 -7.11
C ALA A 145 19.33 5.15 -5.66
N HIS A 146 18.02 4.99 -5.49
CA HIS A 146 17.38 4.91 -4.16
C HIS A 146 17.10 3.47 -3.71
N PHE A 147 17.24 2.46 -4.57
CA PHE A 147 16.83 1.09 -4.29
C PHE A 147 17.44 0.52 -3.01
N TRP A 148 18.76 0.54 -2.88
CA TRP A 148 19.44 -0.01 -1.71
C TRP A 148 19.13 0.73 -0.41
N ARG A 149 18.86 2.02 -0.50
CA ARG A 149 18.44 2.83 0.66
C ARG A 149 17.05 2.41 1.13
N PHE A 150 16.13 2.22 0.18
CA PHE A 150 14.76 1.79 0.48
C PHE A 150 14.66 0.33 0.88
N LEU A 151 15.50 -0.53 0.31
CA LEU A 151 15.58 -1.93 0.74
C LEU A 151 16.01 -2.02 2.22
N ARG A 152 17.04 -1.25 2.63
CA ARG A 152 17.44 -1.16 4.05
C ARG A 152 16.32 -0.65 4.96
N LEU A 153 15.60 0.39 4.54
CA LEU A 153 14.42 0.86 5.26
C LEU A 153 13.32 -0.22 5.30
N GLY A 154 13.15 -0.97 4.23
CA GLY A 154 12.22 -2.10 4.14
C GLY A 154 12.57 -3.24 5.12
N VAL A 155 13.85 -3.58 5.24
CA VAL A 155 14.31 -4.58 6.23
C VAL A 155 14.05 -4.10 7.66
N ILE A 156 14.33 -2.84 7.97
CA ILE A 156 14.03 -2.28 9.29
C ILE A 156 12.50 -2.29 9.52
N ALA A 157 11.71 -1.92 8.52
CA ALA A 157 10.26 -1.98 8.61
C ALA A 157 9.77 -3.41 8.87
N PHE A 158 10.31 -4.40 8.16
CA PHE A 158 9.99 -5.80 8.38
C PHE A 158 10.25 -6.22 9.84
N LEU A 159 11.41 -5.87 10.41
CA LEU A 159 11.72 -6.18 11.80
C LEU A 159 10.78 -5.48 12.79
N VAL A 160 10.43 -4.22 12.52
CA VAL A 160 9.47 -3.47 13.35
C VAL A 160 8.08 -4.10 13.28
N TYR A 161 7.59 -4.45 12.09
CA TYR A 161 6.29 -5.11 11.96
C TYR A 161 6.29 -6.52 12.53
N TRP A 162 7.36 -7.28 12.34
CA TRP A 162 7.51 -8.58 12.97
C TRP A 162 7.44 -8.49 14.50
N PHE A 163 8.09 -7.49 15.10
CA PHE A 163 7.99 -7.20 16.53
C PHE A 163 6.55 -6.80 16.93
N LEU A 164 5.90 -5.92 16.16
CA LEU A 164 4.53 -5.47 16.46
C LEU A 164 3.53 -6.62 16.38
N PHE A 165 3.54 -7.39 15.31
CA PHE A 165 2.60 -8.49 15.14
C PHE A 165 2.97 -9.73 15.96
N GLY A 166 4.25 -10.03 16.15
CA GLY A 166 4.68 -11.19 16.93
C GLY A 166 4.56 -10.97 18.45
N LEU A 167 5.04 -9.82 18.97
CA LEU A 167 5.07 -9.59 20.41
C LEU A 167 3.93 -8.68 20.88
N VAL A 168 3.81 -7.48 20.31
CA VAL A 168 2.86 -6.47 20.82
C VAL A 168 1.43 -6.91 20.62
N HIS A 169 1.11 -7.56 19.50
CA HIS A 169 -0.22 -8.10 19.25
C HIS A 169 -0.56 -9.19 20.26
N GLY A 170 0.32 -10.16 20.52
CA GLY A 170 0.12 -11.19 21.54
C GLY A 170 -0.12 -10.60 22.93
N LEU A 171 0.74 -9.65 23.36
CA LEU A 171 0.58 -8.96 24.63
C LEU A 171 -0.77 -8.22 24.77
N LEU A 172 -1.30 -7.66 23.68
CA LEU A 172 -2.57 -6.94 23.72
C LEU A 172 -3.80 -7.87 23.66
N PHE A 173 -3.78 -8.89 22.80
CA PHE A 173 -4.96 -9.69 22.49
C PHE A 173 -5.00 -11.04 23.19
N GLU A 174 -3.84 -11.61 23.55
CA GLU A 174 -3.79 -12.87 24.29
C GLU A 174 -3.59 -12.64 25.79
N ASP A 175 -2.67 -11.75 26.20
CA ASP A 175 -2.42 -11.53 27.61
C ASP A 175 -3.36 -10.48 28.23
N PHE A 176 -3.28 -9.23 27.74
CA PHE A 176 -4.03 -8.12 28.35
C PHE A 176 -5.54 -8.29 28.18
N TYR A 177 -6.02 -8.63 26.99
CA TYR A 177 -7.44 -8.80 26.73
C TYR A 177 -8.03 -9.92 27.60
N LEU A 178 -7.40 -11.08 27.66
CA LEU A 178 -7.87 -12.21 28.47
C LEU A 178 -7.82 -11.88 29.97
N TRP A 179 -6.78 -11.19 30.43
CA TRP A 179 -6.69 -10.73 31.81
C TRP A 179 -7.81 -9.72 32.14
N ALA A 180 -8.06 -8.74 31.30
CA ALA A 180 -9.05 -7.69 31.53
C ALA A 180 -10.50 -8.19 31.41
N THR A 181 -10.73 -9.31 30.72
CA THR A 181 -12.08 -9.84 30.47
C THR A 181 -12.43 -11.09 31.31
N ARG A 182 -11.48 -11.66 32.06
CA ARG A 182 -11.65 -12.95 32.78
C ARG A 182 -12.84 -12.98 33.74
N ASP A 183 -13.16 -11.85 34.40
CA ASP A 183 -14.23 -11.74 35.40
C ASP A 183 -15.46 -11.00 34.85
N LEU A 184 -15.48 -10.69 33.54
CA LEU A 184 -16.60 -9.98 32.91
C LEU A 184 -17.73 -10.95 32.54
N THR A 185 -18.92 -10.68 33.02
CA THR A 185 -20.13 -11.41 32.67
C THR A 185 -20.90 -10.76 31.51
N VAL A 186 -20.56 -9.53 31.17
CA VAL A 186 -21.25 -8.72 30.14
C VAL A 186 -20.44 -8.67 28.85
N GLU A 187 -20.92 -9.30 27.78
CA GLU A 187 -20.29 -9.38 26.50
C GLU A 187 -19.95 -8.01 25.89
N ARG A 188 -20.83 -7.00 26.08
CA ARG A 188 -20.59 -5.62 25.60
C ARG A 188 -19.31 -5.00 26.17
N THR A 189 -19.01 -5.30 27.44
CA THR A 189 -17.80 -4.79 28.08
C THR A 189 -16.55 -5.49 27.48
N GLY A 190 -16.63 -6.80 27.26
CA GLY A 190 -15.59 -7.56 26.56
C GLY A 190 -15.32 -7.01 25.15
N LEU A 191 -16.39 -6.73 24.40
CA LEU A 191 -16.28 -6.10 23.08
C LEU A 191 -15.61 -4.71 23.16
N ALA A 192 -15.98 -3.88 24.14
CA ALA A 192 -15.38 -2.56 24.31
C ALA A 192 -13.87 -2.64 24.60
N VAL A 193 -13.44 -3.59 25.44
CA VAL A 193 -12.02 -3.84 25.70
C VAL A 193 -11.30 -4.28 24.42
N ARG A 194 -11.90 -5.18 23.63
CA ARG A 194 -11.31 -5.62 22.35
C ARG A 194 -11.18 -4.48 21.36
N LEU A 195 -12.18 -3.62 21.24
CA LEU A 195 -12.11 -2.42 20.41
C LEU A 195 -10.99 -1.45 20.85
N LEU A 196 -10.79 -1.29 22.17
CA LEU A 196 -9.68 -0.49 22.67
C LEU A 196 -8.32 -1.10 22.30
N CYS A 197 -8.16 -2.43 22.35
CA CYS A 197 -6.95 -3.11 21.89
C CYS A 197 -6.72 -2.84 20.40
N TYR A 198 -7.76 -2.96 19.55
CA TYR A 198 -7.64 -2.64 18.12
C TYR A 198 -7.27 -1.17 17.88
N LEU A 199 -7.85 -0.22 18.61
CA LEU A 199 -7.52 1.19 18.50
C LEU A 199 -6.07 1.46 18.93
N ALA A 200 -5.61 0.86 20.02
CA ALA A 200 -4.23 1.00 20.49
C ALA A 200 -3.24 0.41 19.47
N PHE A 201 -3.48 -0.80 19.00
CA PHE A 201 -2.63 -1.45 18.01
C PHE A 201 -2.65 -0.70 16.67
N GLY A 202 -3.83 -0.28 16.20
CA GLY A 202 -3.99 0.52 15.00
C GLY A 202 -3.25 1.87 15.08
N ALA A 203 -3.29 2.54 16.25
CA ALA A 203 -2.55 3.78 16.45
C ALA A 203 -1.02 3.58 16.37
N LEU A 204 -0.51 2.45 16.90
CA LEU A 204 0.90 2.08 16.76
C LEU A 204 1.27 1.82 15.29
N LEU A 205 0.43 1.09 14.56
CA LEU A 205 0.64 0.84 13.13
C LEU A 205 0.64 2.15 12.32
N ILE A 206 -0.32 3.05 12.57
CA ILE A 206 -0.39 4.36 11.93
C ILE A 206 0.87 5.16 12.22
N TRP A 207 1.30 5.20 13.48
CA TRP A 207 2.52 5.92 13.88
C TRP A 207 3.75 5.38 13.13
N CYS A 208 3.95 4.07 13.11
CA CYS A 208 5.06 3.45 12.40
C CYS A 208 5.00 3.76 10.90
N ASN A 209 3.83 3.60 10.26
CA ASN A 209 3.66 3.89 8.83
C ASN A 209 4.03 5.34 8.48
N VAL A 210 3.52 6.31 9.26
CA VAL A 210 3.80 7.74 9.03
C VAL A 210 5.30 8.02 9.16
N VAL A 211 5.97 7.44 10.17
CA VAL A 211 7.41 7.62 10.37
C VAL A 211 8.21 7.04 9.20
N PHE A 212 7.87 5.82 8.74
CA PHE A 212 8.52 5.21 7.58
C PHE A 212 8.28 5.97 6.29
N ASP A 213 7.08 6.50 6.08
CA ASP A 213 6.78 7.31 4.90
C ASP A 213 7.62 8.59 4.87
N TYR A 214 7.68 9.33 5.98
CA TYR A 214 8.55 10.52 6.04
C TYR A 214 10.03 10.18 6.01
N ALA A 215 10.46 9.02 6.50
CA ALA A 215 11.83 8.54 6.30
C ALA A 215 12.16 8.34 4.82
N ARG A 216 11.24 7.75 4.03
CA ARG A 216 11.40 7.60 2.57
C ARG A 216 11.42 8.95 1.86
N VAL A 217 10.49 9.85 2.19
CA VAL A 217 10.46 11.21 1.63
C VAL A 217 11.78 11.94 1.89
N ARG A 218 12.29 11.88 3.11
CA ARG A 218 13.57 12.52 3.48
C ARG A 218 14.77 11.88 2.80
N THR A 219 14.75 10.57 2.59
CA THR A 219 15.82 9.87 1.86
C THR A 219 15.96 10.42 0.45
N VAL A 220 14.85 10.77 -0.22
CA VAL A 220 14.87 11.33 -1.58
C VAL A 220 15.12 12.83 -1.58
N VAL A 221 14.39 13.60 -0.75
CA VAL A 221 14.43 15.07 -0.78
C VAL A 221 15.73 15.62 -0.21
N GLU A 222 16.27 15.00 0.85
CA GLU A 222 17.53 15.41 1.51
C GLU A 222 18.74 14.55 1.10
N ASP A 223 18.56 13.63 0.16
CA ASP A 223 19.59 12.66 -0.30
C ASP A 223 20.27 11.89 0.86
N ARG A 224 19.50 11.45 1.84
CA ARG A 224 20.05 10.75 3.00
C ARG A 224 20.49 9.33 2.66
N HIS A 225 21.71 8.99 3.07
CA HIS A 225 22.29 7.66 2.86
C HIS A 225 22.04 6.68 4.03
N SER A 226 21.88 7.20 5.25
CA SER A 226 21.67 6.38 6.45
C SER A 226 20.19 6.08 6.67
N ALA A 227 19.80 4.80 6.70
CA ALA A 227 18.43 4.37 6.95
C ALA A 227 17.98 4.72 8.38
N PHE A 228 18.82 4.45 9.40
CA PHE A 228 18.53 4.82 10.79
C PHE A 228 18.45 6.34 10.99
N GLY A 229 19.36 7.08 10.34
CA GLY A 229 19.32 8.54 10.36
C GLY A 229 18.06 9.11 9.72
N ALA A 230 17.60 8.52 8.61
CA ALA A 230 16.35 8.91 7.97
C ALA A 230 15.13 8.60 8.83
N LEU A 231 15.11 7.42 9.49
CA LEU A 231 14.03 7.01 10.38
C LEU A 231 13.93 7.92 11.62
N ALA A 232 15.05 8.14 12.31
CA ALA A 232 15.09 9.03 13.47
C ALA A 232 14.69 10.48 13.11
N ALA A 233 15.10 10.94 11.93
CA ALA A 233 14.73 12.26 11.43
C ALA A 233 13.25 12.31 11.02
N GLY A 234 12.71 11.25 10.43
CA GLY A 234 11.27 11.09 10.13
C GLY A 234 10.44 11.16 11.40
N ALA A 235 10.80 10.40 12.43
CA ALA A 235 10.12 10.41 13.72
C ALA A 235 10.13 11.82 14.38
N ARG A 236 11.29 12.49 14.38
CA ARG A 236 11.38 13.88 14.89
C ARG A 236 10.50 14.85 14.09
N PHE A 237 10.43 14.68 12.78
CA PHE A 237 9.59 15.52 11.91
C PHE A 237 8.12 15.35 12.25
N VAL A 238 7.62 14.12 12.30
CA VAL A 238 6.22 13.81 12.63
C VAL A 238 5.84 14.35 14.01
N ARG A 239 6.72 14.18 15.02
CA ARG A 239 6.48 14.72 16.36
C ARG A 239 6.41 16.25 16.40
N ARG A 240 7.21 16.95 15.59
CA ARG A 240 7.22 18.42 15.52
C ARG A 240 6.08 19.00 14.68
N HIS A 241 5.55 18.22 13.73
CA HIS A 241 4.54 18.67 12.78
C HIS A 241 3.28 17.79 12.83
N PRO A 242 2.36 18.00 13.78
CA PRO A 242 1.15 17.19 13.91
C PRO A 242 0.24 17.22 12.65
N ALA A 243 0.42 18.23 11.79
CA ALA A 243 -0.24 18.29 10.49
C ALA A 243 0.18 17.15 9.55
N ALA A 244 1.38 16.54 9.75
CA ALA A 244 1.82 15.36 9.03
C ALA A 244 0.93 14.15 9.32
N LEU A 245 0.59 13.94 10.60
CA LEU A 245 -0.33 12.87 11.00
C LEU A 245 -1.74 13.14 10.49
N ARG A 246 -2.22 14.40 10.59
CA ARG A 246 -3.53 14.77 10.03
C ARG A 246 -3.62 14.53 8.53
N LEU A 247 -2.57 14.84 7.78
CA LEU A 247 -2.51 14.55 6.34
C LEU A 247 -2.59 13.05 6.06
N TYR A 248 -1.87 12.25 6.84
CA TYR A 248 -1.93 10.79 6.73
C TYR A 248 -3.35 10.27 6.98
N LEU A 249 -4.01 10.75 8.03
CA LEU A 249 -5.39 10.37 8.35
C LEU A 249 -6.39 10.79 7.26
N VAL A 250 -6.21 11.97 6.64
CA VAL A 250 -7.04 12.40 5.49
C VAL A 250 -6.89 11.44 4.31
N ASN A 251 -5.65 11.06 3.97
CA ASN A 251 -5.41 10.06 2.92
C ASN A 251 -5.97 8.68 3.31
N GLY A 252 -5.82 8.28 4.57
CA GLY A 252 -6.40 7.04 5.11
C GLY A 252 -7.91 7.03 5.03
N ALA A 253 -8.57 8.14 5.41
CA ALA A 253 -10.02 8.28 5.27
C ALA A 253 -10.47 8.18 3.82
N ALA A 254 -9.75 8.79 2.88
CA ALA A 254 -10.05 8.66 1.44
C ALA A 254 -9.93 7.19 0.97
N PHE A 255 -8.94 6.44 1.49
CA PHE A 255 -8.80 5.02 1.19
C PHE A 255 -9.96 4.19 1.77
N VAL A 256 -10.36 4.44 3.02
CA VAL A 256 -11.49 3.75 3.65
C VAL A 256 -12.79 4.07 2.90
N LEU A 257 -13.01 5.33 2.53
CA LEU A 257 -14.18 5.72 1.73
C LEU A 257 -14.21 5.02 0.37
N LEU A 258 -13.08 4.89 -0.31
CA LEU A 258 -12.99 4.15 -1.56
C LEU A 258 -13.31 2.66 -1.34
N ALA A 259 -12.79 2.05 -0.28
CA ALA A 259 -13.05 0.65 0.03
C ALA A 259 -14.53 0.41 0.35
N LEU A 260 -15.14 1.29 1.14
CA LEU A 260 -16.58 1.23 1.45
C LEU A 260 -17.44 1.45 0.19
N ALA A 261 -17.10 2.42 -0.64
CA ALA A 261 -17.80 2.64 -1.90
C ALA A 261 -17.73 1.40 -2.81
N TYR A 262 -16.56 0.78 -2.91
CA TYR A 262 -16.42 -0.46 -3.65
C TYR A 262 -17.23 -1.59 -3.02
N ALA A 263 -17.22 -1.74 -1.71
CA ALA A 263 -17.99 -2.77 -1.01
C ALA A 263 -19.51 -2.66 -1.25
N ILE A 264 -20.01 -1.43 -1.42
CA ILE A 264 -21.44 -1.18 -1.71
C ILE A 264 -21.77 -1.42 -3.21
N ILE A 265 -20.87 -1.02 -4.10
CA ILE A 265 -21.11 -1.02 -5.56
C ILE A 265 -20.67 -2.35 -6.19
N ALA A 266 -19.78 -3.10 -5.52
CA ALA A 266 -19.21 -4.32 -6.09
C ALA A 266 -20.32 -5.27 -6.52
N PRO A 267 -20.40 -5.60 -7.80
CA PRO A 267 -21.38 -6.55 -8.31
C PRO A 267 -21.03 -7.95 -7.76
N GLY A 268 -22.04 -8.75 -7.51
CA GLY A 268 -21.87 -10.17 -7.20
C GLY A 268 -21.31 -10.95 -8.40
N ALA A 269 -21.83 -12.11 -8.68
CA ALA A 269 -21.52 -12.92 -9.87
C ALA A 269 -22.59 -12.67 -10.97
N PRO A 270 -22.47 -11.60 -11.77
CA PRO A 270 -23.46 -11.27 -12.79
C PRO A 270 -23.30 -12.14 -14.03
N ASP A 271 -24.39 -12.31 -14.77
CA ASP A 271 -24.43 -13.06 -16.02
C ASP A 271 -24.35 -12.16 -17.25
N GLY A 272 -23.97 -12.75 -18.38
CA GLY A 272 -24.00 -12.12 -19.69
C GLY A 272 -23.18 -10.85 -19.77
N PHE A 273 -23.76 -9.77 -20.30
CA PHE A 273 -23.07 -8.48 -20.49
C PHE A 273 -22.66 -7.81 -19.18
N ALA A 274 -23.37 -8.09 -18.09
CA ALA A 274 -23.08 -7.52 -16.78
C ALA A 274 -21.71 -7.96 -16.22
N ILE A 275 -21.13 -9.07 -16.70
CA ILE A 275 -19.76 -9.50 -16.38
C ILE A 275 -18.75 -8.42 -16.76
N TRP A 276 -18.90 -7.78 -17.91
CA TRP A 276 -17.99 -6.73 -18.37
C TRP A 276 -18.09 -5.46 -17.52
N ILE A 277 -19.30 -5.15 -17.06
CA ILE A 277 -19.52 -4.01 -16.13
C ILE A 277 -18.84 -4.32 -14.79
N ALA A 278 -19.03 -5.54 -14.28
CA ALA A 278 -18.38 -5.98 -13.03
C ALA A 278 -16.84 -5.92 -13.14
N PHE A 279 -16.32 -6.41 -14.25
CA PHE A 279 -14.89 -6.34 -14.55
C PHE A 279 -14.40 -4.87 -14.57
N ALA A 280 -15.10 -3.98 -15.27
CA ALA A 280 -14.75 -2.57 -15.37
C ALA A 280 -14.76 -1.87 -13.99
N ILE A 281 -15.76 -2.15 -13.14
CA ILE A 281 -15.84 -1.64 -11.76
C ILE A 281 -14.63 -2.14 -10.95
N GLY A 282 -14.28 -3.42 -11.04
CA GLY A 282 -13.12 -3.99 -10.38
C GLY A 282 -11.80 -3.33 -10.82
N GLN A 283 -11.63 -3.14 -12.14
CA GLN A 283 -10.44 -2.47 -12.68
C GLN A 283 -10.35 -0.99 -12.26
N LEU A 284 -11.48 -0.28 -12.22
CA LEU A 284 -11.55 1.09 -11.72
C LEU A 284 -11.15 1.16 -10.23
N TYR A 285 -11.63 0.22 -9.42
CA TYR A 285 -11.25 0.14 -8.02
C TYR A 285 -9.72 -0.06 -7.83
N ILE A 286 -9.12 -0.97 -8.60
CA ILE A 286 -7.67 -1.20 -8.58
C ILE A 286 -6.91 0.07 -8.97
N LEU A 287 -7.33 0.75 -10.04
CA LEU A 287 -6.74 2.00 -10.50
C LEU A 287 -6.82 3.10 -9.43
N LEU A 288 -7.99 3.27 -8.79
CA LEU A 288 -8.19 4.24 -7.72
C LEU A 288 -7.37 3.93 -6.47
N ARG A 289 -7.18 2.64 -6.12
CA ARG A 289 -6.27 2.24 -5.04
C ARG A 289 -4.82 2.67 -5.34
N HIS A 290 -4.33 2.47 -6.56
CA HIS A 290 -3.02 2.95 -6.96
C HIS A 290 -2.93 4.47 -6.95
N TYR A 291 -3.98 5.16 -7.42
CA TYR A 291 -4.05 6.61 -7.35
C TYR A 291 -3.91 7.12 -5.91
N LEU A 292 -4.65 6.55 -4.96
CA LEU A 292 -4.55 6.92 -3.54
C LEU A 292 -3.17 6.60 -2.96
N LYS A 293 -2.57 5.47 -3.31
CA LYS A 293 -1.20 5.14 -2.88
C LYS A 293 -0.19 6.17 -3.37
N LEU A 294 -0.31 6.61 -4.62
CA LEU A 294 0.51 7.69 -5.17
C LEU A 294 0.20 9.04 -4.51
N LEU A 295 -1.05 9.29 -4.14
CA LEU A 295 -1.47 10.50 -3.44
C LEU A 295 -0.86 10.61 -2.05
N PHE A 296 -0.69 9.49 -1.31
CA PHE A 296 0.06 9.49 -0.05
C PHE A 296 1.47 10.06 -0.29
N TYR A 297 2.23 9.52 -1.24
CA TYR A 297 3.58 9.97 -1.51
C TYR A 297 3.66 11.40 -2.03
N ALA A 298 2.77 11.77 -2.94
CA ALA A 298 2.75 13.11 -3.53
C ALA A 298 2.41 14.20 -2.49
N SER A 299 1.40 13.96 -1.66
CA SER A 299 0.94 14.91 -0.64
C SER A 299 1.93 15.03 0.52
N GLN A 300 2.49 13.92 1.00
CA GLN A 300 3.51 13.92 2.04
C GLN A 300 4.81 14.61 1.59
N THR A 301 5.23 14.37 0.34
CA THR A 301 6.37 15.08 -0.26
C THR A 301 6.09 16.58 -0.35
N ALA A 302 4.90 16.97 -0.80
CA ALA A 302 4.50 18.37 -0.87
C ALA A 302 4.51 19.05 0.51
N PHE A 303 3.95 18.40 1.52
CA PHE A 303 3.94 18.89 2.88
C PHE A 303 5.35 19.05 3.44
N PHE A 304 6.19 18.03 3.27
CA PHE A 304 7.57 18.05 3.74
C PHE A 304 8.37 19.19 3.10
N GLN A 305 8.30 19.33 1.79
CA GLN A 305 8.99 20.44 1.09
C GLN A 305 8.50 21.81 1.54
N SER A 306 7.21 21.98 1.82
CA SER A 306 6.67 23.25 2.33
C SER A 306 7.16 23.56 3.75
N ALA A 307 7.36 22.54 4.58
CA ALA A 307 7.91 22.71 5.92
C ALA A 307 9.39 23.09 5.88
N LEU A 308 10.15 22.57 4.93
CA LEU A 308 11.55 22.96 4.71
C LEU A 308 11.66 24.41 4.22
N ALA A 309 10.80 24.84 3.32
CA ALA A 309 10.81 26.22 2.81
C ALA A 309 10.53 27.27 3.90
N HIS A 310 9.81 26.89 4.97
CA HIS A 310 9.56 27.78 6.11
C HIS A 310 10.76 27.93 7.08
N VAL A 311 11.78 27.08 6.92
CA VAL A 311 13.01 27.07 7.75
C VAL A 311 14.19 27.68 6.99
N ASP A 312 13.93 28.45 5.94
CA ASP A 312 14.93 29.02 5.02
C ASP A 312 15.86 27.95 4.37
N TYR A 313 15.44 26.69 4.39
CA TYR A 313 16.15 25.64 3.68
C TYR A 313 15.72 25.66 2.21
N THR A 314 16.41 26.41 1.40
CA THR A 314 16.37 26.26 -0.04
C THR A 314 17.08 24.95 -0.37
N ALA A 315 16.33 23.96 -0.85
CA ALA A 315 16.94 22.78 -1.44
C ALA A 315 17.95 23.27 -2.49
N ALA A 316 19.20 22.84 -2.37
CA ALA A 316 20.22 23.20 -3.36
C ALA A 316 19.64 22.91 -4.75
N PRO A 317 19.74 23.81 -5.71
CA PRO A 317 19.26 23.57 -7.06
C PRO A 317 19.85 22.23 -7.52
N PRO A 318 19.08 21.39 -8.23
CA PRO A 318 19.61 20.13 -8.71
C PRO A 318 20.91 20.43 -9.46
N VAL A 319 21.99 19.73 -9.09
CA VAL A 319 23.24 19.84 -9.82
C VAL A 319 22.93 19.42 -11.25
N VAL A 320 22.82 20.39 -12.12
CA VAL A 320 22.71 20.16 -13.57
C VAL A 320 24.13 19.79 -13.98
N TRP A 321 24.41 18.49 -14.01
CA TRP A 321 25.62 18.01 -14.62
C TRP A 321 25.53 18.41 -16.10
N PRO A 322 26.51 19.12 -16.67
CA PRO A 322 26.56 19.33 -18.09
C PRO A 322 26.52 17.96 -18.78
N ASP A 323 25.80 17.85 -19.87
CA ASP A 323 25.65 16.59 -20.63
C ASP A 323 26.99 15.99 -21.07
N SER A 324 28.03 16.81 -21.12
CA SER A 324 29.43 16.40 -21.27
C SER A 324 30.39 17.55 -20.90
N PRO A 325 31.64 17.27 -20.51
CA PRO A 325 32.68 18.30 -20.34
C PRO A 325 32.87 19.18 -21.58
N ALA A 326 32.63 18.65 -22.78
CA ALA A 326 32.65 19.39 -24.01
C ALA A 326 31.52 20.43 -24.14
N ALA A 327 30.32 20.13 -23.62
CA ALA A 327 29.20 21.07 -23.61
C ALA A 327 29.50 22.26 -22.69
N GLU A 328 30.15 22.02 -21.53
CA GLU A 328 30.59 23.07 -20.63
C GLU A 328 31.66 23.99 -21.25
N ALA A 329 32.62 23.40 -21.91
CA ALA A 329 33.65 24.15 -22.64
C ALA A 329 33.08 25.05 -23.77
N ILE A 330 32.05 24.56 -24.48
CA ILE A 330 31.36 25.34 -25.53
C ILE A 330 30.54 26.48 -24.91
N THR A 331 29.90 26.26 -23.76
CA THR A 331 29.13 27.30 -23.09
C THR A 331 30.03 28.41 -22.56
N ASN A 332 31.19 28.06 -22.01
CA ASN A 332 32.16 29.01 -21.47
C ASN A 332 32.96 29.75 -22.58
N ALA A 333 33.04 29.20 -23.78
CA ALA A 333 33.70 29.86 -24.93
C ALA A 333 32.79 30.90 -25.63
N ARG A 334 31.53 31.04 -25.25
CA ARG A 334 30.57 32.02 -25.80
C ARG A 334 30.35 33.25 -24.93
N VAL A 335 31.08 33.38 -23.82
CA VAL A 335 31.14 34.56 -22.95
C VAL A 335 32.45 35.27 -23.19
#